data_388c465efcdb86f3b1a5d452dc637e1b
#
_entry.id   388c465efcdb86f3b1a5d452dc637e1b
#
_cell.length_a   1.000
_cell.length_b   1.000
_cell.length_c   1.000
_cell.angle_alpha   90.00
_cell.angle_beta   90.00
_cell.angle_gamma   90.00
#
_symmetry.space_group_name_H-M   'P 1'
#
loop_
_entity.id
_entity.type
_entity.pdbx_description
1 polymer ?
#
loop_
_entity_poly.entity_id
_entity_poly.type
_entity_poly.pdbx_seq_one_letter_code
_entity_poly.pdbx_strand_id
1 'polypeptide(L)'
;SSFILILGAGILFGIFYAIGVLPLRLNPAFRQAISIAKKDPAVAEVIGPRVWTGLIVWGTIEKYRGGSGYGNLEVSLYGSENKGELFVYMTKERKGEWVLTRMSIDVRYEQVLEWVPGVGFAYTGQPAVIPAGSGVTGPTTVPVATPQP
;
A
#
# COMPACT_ATOMS: atom_id res chain seq x y z
N SER A 1 12.98 26.71 -32.46
CA SER A 1 11.63 26.19 -32.21
C SER A 1 11.60 24.92 -31.34
N SER A 2 12.63 24.08 -31.29
CA SER A 2 12.67 22.88 -30.43
C SER A 2 12.64 23.20 -28.93
N PHE A 3 13.24 24.30 -28.52
CA PHE A 3 13.24 24.72 -27.11
C PHE A 3 11.83 25.09 -26.60
N ILE A 4 11.02 25.70 -27.44
CA ILE A 4 9.61 26.08 -27.09
C ILE A 4 8.77 24.80 -26.91
N LEU A 5 8.98 23.77 -27.73
CA LEU A 5 8.28 22.49 -27.61
C LEU A 5 8.63 21.75 -26.32
N ILE A 6 9.91 21.74 -25.96
CA ILE A 6 10.37 21.12 -24.71
C ILE A 6 9.82 21.85 -23.49
N LEU A 7 9.85 23.18 -23.52
CA LEU A 7 9.29 23.99 -22.44
C LEU A 7 7.77 23.79 -22.30
N GLY A 8 7.05 23.77 -23.43
CA GLY A 8 5.61 23.51 -23.45
C GLY A 8 5.24 22.13 -22.92
N ALA A 9 5.97 21.11 -23.33
CA ALA A 9 5.78 19.74 -22.84
C ALA A 9 6.06 19.62 -21.33
N GLY A 10 7.10 20.30 -20.83
CA GLY A 10 7.42 20.34 -19.39
C GLY A 10 6.32 21.01 -18.56
N ILE A 11 5.76 22.11 -19.05
CA ILE A 11 4.67 22.80 -18.36
C ILE A 11 3.40 21.93 -18.34
N LEU A 12 3.04 21.31 -19.46
CA LEU A 12 1.88 20.43 -19.55
C LEU A 12 2.03 19.21 -18.62
N PHE A 13 3.21 18.61 -18.59
CA PHE A 13 3.51 17.52 -17.66
C PHE A 13 3.41 17.96 -16.19
N GLY A 14 3.95 19.14 -15.86
CA GLY A 14 3.85 19.71 -14.51
C GLY A 14 2.41 19.96 -14.07
N ILE A 15 1.57 20.49 -14.96
CA ILE A 15 0.14 20.71 -14.70
C ILE A 15 -0.58 19.36 -14.51
N PHE A 16 -0.35 18.42 -15.40
CA PHE A 16 -0.94 17.07 -15.29
C PHE A 16 -0.55 16.39 -13.98
N TYR A 17 0.73 16.44 -13.62
CA TYR A 17 1.23 15.89 -12.36
C TYR A 17 0.60 16.57 -11.14
N ALA A 18 0.54 17.89 -11.14
CA ALA A 18 -0.02 18.66 -10.03
C ALA A 18 -1.52 18.39 -9.81
N ILE A 19 -2.29 18.23 -10.87
CA ILE A 19 -3.73 17.99 -10.79
C ILE A 19 -4.07 16.52 -10.54
N GLY A 20 -3.36 15.61 -11.20
CA GLY A 20 -3.68 14.18 -11.18
C GLY A 20 -2.97 13.38 -10.09
N VAL A 21 -1.68 13.54 -9.95
CA VAL A 21 -0.84 12.67 -9.11
C VAL A 21 -0.61 13.25 -7.71
N LEU A 22 -0.37 14.56 -7.63
CA LEU A 22 -0.02 15.19 -6.36
C LEU A 22 -1.10 15.04 -5.27
N PRO A 23 -2.40 15.23 -5.55
CA PRO A 23 -3.44 15.03 -4.55
C PRO A 23 -3.49 13.60 -4.00
N LEU A 24 -3.22 12.60 -4.84
CA LEU A 24 -3.15 11.20 -4.42
C LEU A 24 -1.97 10.96 -3.47
N ARG A 25 -0.81 11.53 -3.78
CA ARG A 25 0.39 11.41 -2.96
C ARG A 25 0.30 12.14 -1.61
N LEU A 26 -0.46 13.22 -1.55
CA LEU A 26 -0.64 14.00 -0.33
C LEU A 26 -1.67 13.40 0.64
N ASN A 27 -2.41 12.37 0.21
CA ASN A 27 -3.36 11.71 1.08
C ASN A 27 -2.65 11.13 2.33
N PRO A 28 -3.13 11.42 3.55
CA PRO A 28 -2.47 10.98 4.80
C PRO A 28 -2.34 9.47 4.92
N ALA A 29 -3.39 8.72 4.57
CA ALA A 29 -3.37 7.26 4.63
C ALA A 29 -2.38 6.67 3.61
N PHE A 30 -2.30 7.25 2.40
CA PHE A 30 -1.33 6.82 1.41
C PHE A 30 0.12 7.09 1.84
N ARG A 31 0.38 8.25 2.43
CA ARG A 31 1.71 8.57 3.00
C ARG A 31 2.10 7.61 4.13
N GLN A 32 1.15 7.26 4.98
CA GLN A 32 1.33 6.26 6.03
C GLN A 32 1.65 4.89 5.43
N ALA A 33 0.92 4.46 4.40
CA ALA A 33 1.17 3.21 3.69
C ALA A 33 2.59 3.10 3.15
N ILE A 34 3.07 4.14 2.48
CA ILE A 34 4.44 4.20 1.96
C ILE A 34 5.47 4.13 3.11
N SER A 35 5.24 4.86 4.20
CA SER A 35 6.13 4.84 5.35
C SER A 35 6.21 3.45 5.99
N ILE A 36 5.09 2.75 6.12
CA ILE A 36 5.03 1.38 6.63
C ILE A 36 5.81 0.45 5.70
N ALA A 37 5.53 0.48 4.40
CA ALA A 37 6.19 -0.38 3.43
C ALA A 37 7.72 -0.20 3.41
N LYS A 38 8.21 1.04 3.48
CA LYS A 38 9.64 1.34 3.46
C LYS A 38 10.41 0.87 4.70
N LYS A 39 9.72 0.73 5.82
CA LYS A 39 10.34 0.36 7.12
C LYS A 39 10.14 -1.11 7.47
N ASP A 40 9.32 -1.82 6.72
CA ASP A 40 8.99 -3.19 7.04
C ASP A 40 10.11 -4.16 6.67
N PRO A 41 10.56 -5.05 7.58
CA PRO A 41 11.63 -6.00 7.32
C PRO A 41 11.31 -7.02 6.22
N ALA A 42 10.07 -7.48 6.12
CA ALA A 42 9.65 -8.42 5.08
C ALA A 42 9.70 -7.79 3.69
N VAL A 43 9.37 -6.51 3.58
CA VAL A 43 9.52 -5.75 2.34
C VAL A 43 11.00 -5.57 1.97
N ALA A 44 11.84 -5.28 2.95
CA ALA A 44 13.29 -5.16 2.74
C ALA A 44 13.91 -6.49 2.29
N GLU A 45 13.41 -7.61 2.75
CA GLU A 45 13.86 -8.95 2.35
C GLU A 45 13.54 -9.26 0.88
N VAL A 46 12.37 -8.87 0.42
CA VAL A 46 11.88 -9.16 -0.96
C VAL A 46 12.36 -8.12 -1.97
N ILE A 47 12.22 -6.85 -1.66
CA ILE A 47 12.49 -5.72 -2.57
C ILE A 47 13.94 -5.23 -2.43
N GLY A 48 14.49 -5.29 -1.23
CA GLY A 48 15.81 -4.81 -0.88
C GLY A 48 15.78 -3.81 0.28
N PRO A 49 16.91 -3.56 0.95
CA PRO A 49 16.98 -2.76 2.17
C PRO A 49 16.71 -1.27 1.94
N ARG A 50 16.88 -0.79 0.71
CA ARG A 50 16.61 0.61 0.30
C ARG A 50 15.46 0.63 -0.68
N VAL A 51 14.26 0.84 -0.15
CA VAL A 51 13.05 0.92 -0.96
C VAL A 51 12.72 2.38 -1.27
N TRP A 52 12.49 2.67 -2.53
CA TRP A 52 12.01 3.97 -2.99
C TRP A 52 10.80 3.80 -3.92
N THR A 53 9.95 4.81 -3.96
CA THR A 53 8.69 4.78 -4.71
C THR A 53 8.84 5.48 -6.05
N GLY A 54 8.13 4.97 -7.05
CA GLY A 54 7.98 5.65 -8.33
C GLY A 54 7.29 7.01 -8.20
N LEU A 55 7.46 7.85 -9.22
CA LEU A 55 6.88 9.18 -9.25
C LEU A 55 5.36 9.16 -9.48
N ILE A 56 4.89 8.18 -10.24
CA ILE A 56 3.50 8.08 -10.67
C ILE A 56 2.74 7.18 -9.70
N VAL A 57 1.57 7.66 -9.27
CA VAL A 57 0.59 6.91 -8.51
C VAL A 57 -0.63 6.72 -9.39
N TRP A 58 -1.05 5.49 -9.54
CA TRP A 58 -2.24 5.11 -10.28
C TRP A 58 -3.39 4.84 -9.31
N GLY A 59 -4.62 5.01 -9.78
CA GLY A 59 -5.81 4.65 -9.03
C GLY A 59 -6.79 5.79 -8.86
N THR A 60 -7.73 5.61 -7.96
CA THR A 60 -8.84 6.52 -7.72
C THR A 60 -9.07 6.77 -6.24
N ILE A 61 -9.51 7.98 -5.92
CA ILE A 61 -10.08 8.34 -4.64
C ILE A 61 -11.48 8.86 -4.90
N GLU A 62 -12.47 8.15 -4.40
CA GLU A 62 -13.88 8.53 -4.51
C GLU A 62 -14.35 9.14 -3.19
N LYS A 63 -15.03 10.27 -3.28
CA LYS A 63 -15.68 10.94 -2.16
C LYS A 63 -17.17 10.97 -2.42
N TYR A 64 -17.93 10.43 -1.48
CA TYR A 64 -19.38 10.38 -1.57
C TYR A 64 -20.03 11.61 -0.92
N ARG A 65 -21.28 11.88 -1.31
CA ARG A 65 -22.11 12.87 -0.61
C ARG A 65 -22.24 12.48 0.85
N GLY A 66 -21.93 13.39 1.76
CA GLY A 66 -21.96 13.13 3.20
C GLY A 66 -20.57 12.90 3.83
N GLY A 67 -19.50 12.89 3.03
CA GLY A 67 -18.12 12.94 3.51
C GLY A 67 -17.42 11.60 3.70
N SER A 68 -18.08 10.47 3.41
CA SER A 68 -17.42 9.17 3.32
C SER A 68 -16.60 9.06 2.02
N GLY A 69 -15.73 8.08 1.94
CA GLY A 69 -14.93 7.86 0.75
C GLY A 69 -14.20 6.52 0.73
N TYR A 70 -13.70 6.21 -0.43
CA TYR A 70 -12.93 5.00 -0.71
C TYR A 70 -11.74 5.37 -1.61
N GLY A 71 -10.61 4.76 -1.39
CA GLY A 71 -9.42 4.92 -2.22
C GLY A 71 -8.79 3.57 -2.55
N ASN A 72 -8.37 3.46 -3.79
CA ASN A 72 -7.59 2.33 -4.31
C ASN A 72 -6.44 2.91 -5.11
N LEU A 73 -5.24 2.80 -4.58
CA LEU A 73 -4.04 3.39 -5.16
C LEU A 73 -2.97 2.33 -5.37
N GLU A 74 -2.19 2.52 -6.41
CA GLU A 74 -1.06 1.68 -6.78
C GLU A 74 0.17 2.55 -7.03
N VAL A 75 1.31 2.11 -6.51
CA VAL A 75 2.60 2.75 -6.74
C VAL A 75 3.70 1.70 -6.87
N SER A 76 4.62 1.93 -7.80
CA SER A 76 5.79 1.08 -7.95
C SER A 76 6.77 1.27 -6.79
N LEU A 77 7.28 0.16 -6.28
CA LEU A 77 8.38 0.11 -5.33
C LEU A 77 9.64 -0.40 -6.04
N TYR A 78 10.72 0.29 -5.84
CA TYR A 78 12.02 -0.08 -6.39
C TYR A 78 13.01 -0.33 -5.28
N GLY A 79 13.75 -1.40 -5.38
CA GLY A 79 14.83 -1.73 -4.46
C GLY A 79 16.00 -2.38 -5.17
N SER A 80 17.03 -2.76 -4.40
CA SER A 80 18.25 -3.36 -4.93
C SER A 80 18.04 -4.78 -5.46
N GLU A 81 17.04 -5.51 -4.95
CA GLU A 81 16.80 -6.91 -5.29
C GLU A 81 15.69 -7.07 -6.34
N ASN A 82 14.57 -6.40 -6.14
CA ASN A 82 13.39 -6.51 -6.98
C ASN A 82 12.66 -5.18 -7.15
N LYS A 83 11.80 -5.16 -8.17
CA LYS A 83 10.72 -4.19 -8.33
C LYS A 83 9.40 -4.84 -7.90
N GLY A 84 8.60 -4.11 -7.13
CA GLY A 84 7.25 -4.53 -6.75
C GLY A 84 6.22 -3.45 -7.02
N GLU A 85 4.95 -3.82 -6.91
CA GLU A 85 3.82 -2.91 -6.98
C GLU A 85 3.09 -2.93 -5.64
N LEU A 86 2.99 -1.78 -4.98
CA LEU A 86 2.26 -1.62 -3.74
C LEU A 86 0.83 -1.19 -4.04
N PHE A 87 -0.12 -2.00 -3.62
CA PHE A 87 -1.55 -1.71 -3.66
C PHE A 87 -2.01 -1.23 -2.29
N VAL A 88 -2.70 -0.11 -2.27
CA VAL A 88 -3.18 0.55 -1.04
C VAL A 88 -4.67 0.74 -1.13
N TYR A 89 -5.40 0.16 -0.18
CA TYR A 89 -6.84 0.36 -0.02
C TYR A 89 -7.09 1.17 1.24
N MET A 90 -7.88 2.22 1.12
CA MET A 90 -8.21 3.11 2.23
C MET A 90 -9.66 3.52 2.19
N THR A 91 -10.21 3.79 3.36
CA THR A 91 -11.59 4.22 3.53
C THR A 91 -11.67 5.45 4.40
N LYS A 92 -12.76 6.18 4.26
CA LYS A 92 -13.09 7.33 5.10
C LYS A 92 -14.54 7.25 5.49
N GLU A 93 -14.82 7.29 6.78
CA GLU A 93 -16.17 7.44 7.29
C GLU A 93 -16.64 8.90 7.23
N ARG A 94 -17.95 9.11 7.35
CA ARG A 94 -18.62 10.40 7.12
C ARG A 94 -17.99 11.60 7.84
N LYS A 95 -17.55 11.43 9.08
CA LYS A 95 -16.89 12.47 9.89
C LYS A 95 -15.47 12.10 10.29
N GLY A 96 -14.95 11.02 9.70
CA GLY A 96 -13.65 10.49 10.04
C GLY A 96 -12.54 10.99 9.13
N GLU A 97 -11.35 10.51 9.41
CA GLU A 97 -10.18 10.68 8.58
C GLU A 97 -10.01 9.48 7.63
N TRP A 98 -9.11 9.61 6.68
CA TRP A 98 -8.71 8.51 5.82
C TRP A 98 -7.98 7.45 6.64
N VAL A 99 -8.46 6.22 6.57
CA VAL A 99 -7.91 5.07 7.29
C VAL A 99 -7.38 4.06 6.29
N LEU A 100 -6.16 3.59 6.53
CA LEU A 100 -5.53 2.52 5.79
C LEU A 100 -6.23 1.20 6.14
N THR A 101 -6.85 0.56 5.14
CA THR A 101 -7.66 -0.64 5.34
C THR A 101 -6.92 -1.90 4.97
N ARG A 102 -6.23 -1.87 3.83
CA ARG A 102 -5.51 -3.03 3.30
C ARG A 102 -4.32 -2.58 2.46
N MET A 103 -3.25 -3.34 2.51
CA MET A 103 -2.12 -3.23 1.58
C MET A 103 -1.68 -4.61 1.11
N SER A 104 -1.18 -4.66 -0.11
CA SER A 104 -0.49 -5.83 -0.64
C SER A 104 0.66 -5.41 -1.54
N ILE A 105 1.65 -6.27 -1.68
CA ILE A 105 2.76 -6.08 -2.59
C ILE A 105 2.83 -7.25 -3.54
N ASP A 106 2.80 -6.93 -4.83
CA ASP A 106 2.98 -7.87 -5.90
C ASP A 106 4.40 -7.75 -6.46
N VAL A 107 5.04 -8.90 -6.72
CA VAL A 107 6.31 -8.99 -7.42
C VAL A 107 6.10 -9.94 -8.59
N ARG A 108 6.42 -9.48 -9.80
CA ARG A 108 6.23 -10.27 -11.03
C ARG A 108 4.79 -10.75 -11.24
N TYR A 109 3.81 -9.87 -10.93
CA TYR A 109 2.37 -10.15 -11.06
C TYR A 109 1.79 -11.18 -10.08
N GLU A 110 2.55 -11.61 -9.08
CA GLU A 110 2.08 -12.47 -8.00
C GLU A 110 2.04 -11.71 -6.68
N GLN A 111 0.95 -11.87 -5.92
CA GLN A 111 0.88 -11.31 -4.58
C GLN A 111 1.86 -12.04 -3.66
N VAL A 112 2.89 -11.35 -3.21
CA VAL A 112 3.95 -11.92 -2.38
C VAL A 112 3.77 -11.57 -0.93
N LEU A 113 3.36 -10.33 -0.64
CA LEU A 113 3.21 -9.82 0.71
C LEU A 113 1.80 -9.23 0.92
N GLU A 114 1.24 -9.48 2.08
CA GLU A 114 0.00 -8.85 2.57
C GLU A 114 0.26 -8.19 3.92
N TRP A 115 -0.23 -6.97 4.08
CA TRP A 115 -0.09 -6.23 5.32
C TRP A 115 -1.15 -6.66 6.33
N VAL A 116 -0.70 -6.96 7.55
CA VAL A 116 -1.55 -7.25 8.69
C VAL A 116 -1.44 -6.08 9.68
N PRO A 117 -2.53 -5.38 9.99
CA PRO A 117 -2.51 -4.26 10.93
C PRO A 117 -1.91 -4.65 12.29
N GLY A 118 -0.98 -3.82 12.78
CA GLY A 118 -0.28 -4.06 14.05
C GLY A 118 0.82 -5.11 14.02
N VAL A 119 0.98 -5.82 12.91
CA VAL A 119 2.02 -6.86 12.75
C VAL A 119 3.05 -6.45 11.68
N GLY A 120 2.61 -6.00 10.53
CA GLY A 120 3.43 -5.65 9.37
C GLY A 120 3.11 -6.50 8.15
N PHE A 121 4.01 -6.51 7.16
CA PHE A 121 3.86 -7.36 5.98
C PHE A 121 4.24 -8.80 6.28
N ALA A 122 3.45 -9.72 5.77
CA ALA A 122 3.68 -11.15 5.85
C ALA A 122 3.60 -11.78 4.45
N TYR A 123 4.35 -12.86 4.23
CA TYR A 123 4.28 -13.62 2.99
C TYR A 123 2.90 -14.24 2.79
N THR A 124 2.39 -14.17 1.58
CA THR A 124 1.11 -14.79 1.22
C THR A 124 1.17 -16.32 1.48
N GLY A 125 0.20 -16.82 2.25
CA GLY A 125 0.15 -18.24 2.65
C GLY A 125 0.92 -18.59 3.92
N GLN A 126 1.65 -17.65 4.53
CA GLN A 126 2.23 -17.85 5.86
C GLN A 126 1.32 -17.26 6.95
N PRO A 127 1.12 -17.95 8.08
CA PRO A 127 0.42 -17.35 9.20
C PRO A 127 1.22 -16.17 9.73
N ALA A 128 0.54 -15.04 10.01
CA ALA A 128 1.17 -13.89 10.63
C ALA A 128 1.75 -14.29 11.99
N VAL A 129 3.06 -14.14 12.14
CA VAL A 129 3.73 -14.37 13.43
C VAL A 129 3.41 -13.15 14.31
N ILE A 130 2.50 -13.30 15.25
CA ILE A 130 2.22 -12.29 16.27
C ILE A 130 3.40 -12.29 17.24
N PRO A 131 4.13 -11.17 17.39
CA PRO A 131 5.22 -11.14 18.35
C PRO A 131 4.69 -11.40 19.77
N ALA A 132 5.35 -12.30 20.49
CA ALA A 132 5.02 -12.60 21.87
C ALA A 132 5.12 -11.32 22.72
N GLY A 133 3.97 -10.79 23.15
CA GLY A 133 3.90 -9.54 23.93
C GLY A 133 2.74 -8.60 23.59
N SER A 134 2.10 -8.74 22.43
CA SER A 134 0.82 -8.09 22.18
C SER A 134 -0.28 -8.92 22.81
N GLY A 135 -0.82 -8.48 23.94
CA GLY A 135 -1.83 -9.21 24.73
C GLY A 135 -3.21 -9.33 24.05
N VAL A 136 -3.21 -9.84 22.83
CA VAL A 136 -4.42 -10.27 22.13
C VAL A 136 -4.52 -11.77 22.27
N THR A 137 -5.35 -12.22 23.19
CA THR A 137 -5.82 -13.60 23.28
C THR A 137 -6.50 -13.95 21.96
N GLY A 138 -5.77 -14.67 21.10
CA GLY A 138 -6.33 -15.22 19.87
C GLY A 138 -7.42 -16.25 20.18
N PRO A 139 -8.38 -16.46 19.28
CA PRO A 139 -9.40 -17.49 19.48
C PRO A 139 -8.73 -18.87 19.56
N THR A 140 -9.02 -19.56 20.63
CA THR A 140 -8.65 -20.94 20.88
C THR A 140 -9.13 -21.81 19.72
N THR A 141 -8.21 -22.41 18.99
CA THR A 141 -8.52 -23.44 18.00
C THR A 141 -9.16 -24.62 18.72
N VAL A 142 -10.45 -24.80 18.55
CA VAL A 142 -11.15 -26.02 18.96
C VAL A 142 -10.60 -27.18 18.13
N PRO A 143 -10.08 -28.26 18.73
CA PRO A 143 -9.64 -29.41 17.96
C PRO A 143 -10.86 -30.07 17.31
N VAL A 144 -10.84 -30.17 16.00
CA VAL A 144 -11.81 -30.96 15.25
C VAL A 144 -11.60 -32.44 15.62
N ALA A 145 -12.60 -33.02 16.26
CA ALA A 145 -12.63 -34.43 16.55
C ALA A 145 -12.70 -35.20 15.24
N THR A 146 -11.70 -36.05 15.00
CA THR A 146 -11.68 -37.02 13.89
C THR A 146 -12.73 -38.08 14.18
N PRO A 147 -13.66 -38.38 13.24
CA PRO A 147 -14.54 -39.52 13.42
C PRO A 147 -13.73 -40.81 13.27
N GLN A 148 -13.77 -41.63 14.28
CA GLN A 148 -13.24 -43.01 14.21
C GLN A 148 -14.27 -43.91 13.54
N PRO A 149 -13.80 -44.99 12.84
CA PRO A 149 -14.62 -45.94 12.11
C PRO A 149 -15.53 -46.82 12.96
#